data_717665992f1bdff4b394c85b53472db5
#
_entry.id   717665992f1bdff4b394c85b53472db5
#
_cell.length_a   1.000
_cell.length_b   1.000
_cell.length_c   1.000
_cell.angle_alpha   90.00
_cell.angle_beta   90.00
_cell.angle_gamma   90.00
#
_symmetry.space_group_name_H-M   'P 1'
#
loop_
_entity.id
_entity.type
_entity.pdbx_description
1 polymer ?
#
loop_
_entity_poly.entity_id
_entity_poly.type
_entity_poly.pdbx_seq_one_letter_code
_entity_poly.pdbx_strand_id
1 'polypeptide(L)'
;MILLAFISYQEMNFKDILHKFRTESFTEKEKGTKFERLMRSWLLTDPRYNELEKVWLWEEFPGRKDFGGTDTGIDLVAKTEMGDYWAIQCKCYAEDAAIDKPAVDSFLATSSRTFINEVTFQTTRFSNRVWISTTNHWGSNAEEAIRNQEPPVTRVGMADLESSPVDWQKLMDGLTGNSALVEGKKPRKHQLDAISKAYTHYIVDGNDRGKLIMACGTGKTYTSLLIAEQLLGNKGLV
;
A
#
# COMPACT_ATOMS: atom_id res chain seq x y z
N MET A 1 -22.45 37.60 14.47
CA MET A 1 -21.31 36.88 15.06
C MET A 1 -21.51 35.41 14.71
N ILE A 2 -20.96 34.98 13.58
CA ILE A 2 -21.11 33.61 13.07
C ILE A 2 -19.99 32.79 13.70
N LEU A 3 -20.38 31.87 14.60
CA LEU A 3 -19.47 30.91 15.21
C LEU A 3 -19.13 29.85 14.15
N LEU A 4 -18.00 30.01 13.47
CA LEU A 4 -17.43 28.95 12.66
C LEU A 4 -16.94 27.86 13.62
N ALA A 5 -17.74 26.80 13.76
CA ALA A 5 -17.31 25.57 14.39
C ALA A 5 -16.16 24.99 13.53
N PHE A 6 -14.95 25.11 14.00
CA PHE A 6 -13.84 24.29 13.51
C PHE A 6 -14.15 22.85 13.89
N ILE A 7 -14.80 22.12 12.98
CA ILE A 7 -14.79 20.65 13.04
C ILE A 7 -13.33 20.27 12.80
N SER A 8 -12.61 19.91 13.86
CA SER A 8 -11.32 19.24 13.71
C SER A 8 -11.59 17.94 12.96
N TYR A 9 -11.23 17.90 11.70
CA TYR A 9 -11.19 16.67 10.91
C TYR A 9 -10.16 15.76 11.60
N GLN A 10 -10.64 14.84 12.41
CA GLN A 10 -9.78 13.84 13.02
C GLN A 10 -9.42 12.87 11.89
N GLU A 11 -8.17 12.89 11.45
CA GLU A 11 -7.67 11.97 10.43
C GLU A 11 -7.93 10.54 10.91
N MET A 12 -8.76 9.81 10.18
CA MET A 12 -9.10 8.43 10.49
C MET A 12 -7.89 7.55 10.15
N ASN A 13 -7.36 6.85 11.15
CA ASN A 13 -6.28 5.90 10.93
C ASN A 13 -6.83 4.53 10.47
N PHE A 14 -5.95 3.64 10.05
CA PHE A 14 -6.36 2.32 9.53
C PHE A 14 -7.12 1.47 10.57
N LYS A 15 -6.74 1.55 11.86
CA LYS A 15 -7.45 0.84 12.94
C LYS A 15 -8.88 1.33 13.12
N ASP A 16 -9.11 2.63 12.98
CA ASP A 16 -10.46 3.22 13.05
C ASP A 16 -11.35 2.65 11.93
N ILE A 17 -10.81 2.50 10.73
CA ILE A 17 -11.51 1.88 9.60
C ILE A 17 -11.83 0.41 9.86
N LEU A 18 -10.86 -0.36 10.37
CA LEU A 18 -11.11 -1.75 10.74
C LEU A 18 -12.19 -1.88 11.81
N HIS A 19 -12.16 -1.00 12.81
CA HIS A 19 -13.20 -0.96 13.82
C HIS A 19 -14.57 -0.68 13.19
N LYS A 20 -14.65 0.29 12.28
CA LYS A 20 -15.87 0.60 11.53
C LYS A 20 -16.36 -0.59 10.71
N PHE A 21 -15.48 -1.29 9.98
CA PHE A 21 -15.87 -2.49 9.23
C PHE A 21 -16.41 -3.61 10.13
N ARG A 22 -15.81 -3.79 11.31
CA ARG A 22 -16.24 -4.82 12.27
C ARG A 22 -17.58 -4.48 12.93
N THR A 23 -17.89 -3.21 13.14
CA THR A 23 -19.10 -2.77 13.82
C THR A 23 -20.28 -2.51 12.87
N GLU A 24 -20.02 -2.07 11.64
CA GLU A 24 -21.05 -1.66 10.67
C GLU A 24 -21.37 -2.72 9.62
N SER A 25 -20.62 -3.81 9.53
CA SER A 25 -20.91 -4.89 8.57
C SER A 25 -21.85 -5.92 9.19
N PHE A 26 -22.95 -6.21 8.50
CA PHE A 26 -23.95 -7.18 8.94
C PHE A 26 -23.49 -8.63 8.73
N THR A 27 -22.55 -8.87 7.81
CA THR A 27 -22.06 -10.20 7.48
C THR A 27 -20.55 -10.19 7.27
N GLU A 28 -19.90 -11.35 7.48
CA GLU A 28 -18.48 -11.54 7.17
C GLU A 28 -18.18 -11.29 5.67
N LYS A 29 -19.10 -11.69 4.80
CA LYS A 29 -18.99 -11.44 3.35
C LYS A 29 -18.97 -9.95 3.03
N GLU A 30 -19.87 -9.17 3.64
CA GLU A 30 -19.91 -7.72 3.45
C GLU A 30 -18.61 -7.05 3.94
N LYS A 31 -18.13 -7.47 5.11
CA LYS A 31 -16.84 -7.01 5.67
C LYS A 31 -15.68 -7.32 4.72
N GLY A 32 -15.63 -8.54 4.19
CA GLY A 32 -14.64 -8.96 3.20
C GLY A 32 -14.67 -8.07 1.96
N THR A 33 -15.83 -7.88 1.36
CA THR A 33 -15.99 -7.05 0.15
C THR A 33 -15.59 -5.59 0.38
N LYS A 34 -15.93 -5.01 1.56
CA LYS A 34 -15.48 -3.65 1.92
C LYS A 34 -13.95 -3.58 2.01
N PHE A 35 -13.35 -4.59 2.62
CA PHE A 35 -11.89 -4.67 2.76
C PHE A 35 -11.19 -4.83 1.41
N GLU A 36 -11.65 -5.70 0.54
CA GLU A 36 -11.12 -5.89 -0.82
C GLU A 36 -11.14 -4.59 -1.64
N ARG A 37 -12.26 -3.85 -1.60
CA ARG A 37 -12.38 -2.55 -2.28
C ARG A 37 -11.42 -1.51 -1.71
N LEU A 38 -11.27 -1.47 -0.39
CA LEU A 38 -10.31 -0.59 0.26
C LEU A 38 -8.86 -0.94 -0.13
N MET A 39 -8.51 -2.23 -0.15
CA MET A 39 -7.17 -2.68 -0.57
C MET A 39 -6.89 -2.39 -2.04
N ARG A 40 -7.89 -2.47 -2.92
CA ARG A 40 -7.77 -2.01 -4.30
C ARG A 40 -7.41 -0.52 -4.38
N SER A 41 -8.12 0.33 -3.65
CA SER A 41 -7.86 1.77 -3.61
C SER A 41 -6.49 2.07 -3.01
N TRP A 42 -6.09 1.33 -1.99
CA TRP A 42 -4.78 1.43 -1.37
C TRP A 42 -3.64 1.07 -2.32
N LEU A 43 -3.72 -0.06 -3.03
CA LEU A 43 -2.74 -0.48 -4.03
C LEU A 43 -2.57 0.53 -5.17
N LEU A 44 -3.64 1.22 -5.55
CA LEU A 44 -3.61 2.28 -6.57
C LEU A 44 -3.09 3.63 -6.04
N THR A 45 -2.77 3.72 -4.74
CA THR A 45 -2.42 4.98 -4.07
C THR A 45 -1.07 4.94 -3.38
N ASP A 46 -0.74 3.84 -2.71
CA ASP A 46 0.52 3.73 -1.95
C ASP A 46 1.71 3.76 -2.91
N PRO A 47 2.69 4.67 -2.71
CA PRO A 47 3.83 4.83 -3.61
C PRO A 47 4.68 3.57 -3.80
N ARG A 48 4.60 2.60 -2.89
CA ARG A 48 5.29 1.30 -3.02
C ARG A 48 4.80 0.46 -4.20
N TYR A 49 3.60 0.79 -4.71
CA TYR A 49 2.93 0.07 -5.79
C TYR A 49 2.70 0.96 -7.02
N ASN A 50 3.50 2.01 -7.19
CA ASN A 50 3.39 2.96 -8.32
C ASN A 50 3.62 2.33 -9.69
N GLU A 51 4.15 1.11 -9.74
CA GLU A 51 4.28 0.32 -10.97
C GLU A 51 2.96 -0.33 -11.44
N LEU A 52 1.91 -0.31 -10.61
CA LEU A 52 0.63 -0.90 -10.96
C LEU A 52 -0.18 0.03 -11.87
N GLU A 53 -0.37 -0.39 -13.12
CA GLU A 53 -1.23 0.29 -14.09
C GLU A 53 -2.71 0.14 -13.72
N LYS A 54 -3.11 -1.05 -13.24
CA LYS A 54 -4.51 -1.39 -12.99
C LYS A 54 -4.67 -2.45 -11.91
N VAL A 55 -5.74 -2.32 -11.13
CA VAL A 55 -6.15 -3.31 -10.13
C VAL A 55 -7.64 -3.59 -10.29
N TRP A 56 -7.99 -4.85 -10.51
CA TRP A 56 -9.38 -5.35 -10.61
C TRP A 56 -9.78 -6.09 -9.34
N LEU A 57 -11.04 -5.98 -8.97
CA LEU A 57 -11.67 -7.01 -8.15
C LEU A 57 -11.70 -8.32 -8.95
N TRP A 58 -11.66 -9.48 -8.28
CA TRP A 58 -11.67 -10.76 -8.96
C TRP A 58 -12.82 -10.91 -9.97
N GLU A 59 -14.02 -10.43 -9.61
CA GLU A 59 -15.21 -10.47 -10.45
C GLU A 59 -15.09 -9.62 -11.73
N GLU A 60 -14.24 -8.58 -11.70
CA GLU A 60 -14.00 -7.68 -12.83
C GLU A 60 -12.83 -8.13 -13.71
N PHE A 61 -12.03 -9.10 -13.24
CA PHE A 61 -10.85 -9.54 -13.98
C PHE A 61 -11.20 -10.28 -15.26
N PRO A 62 -10.78 -9.80 -16.45
CA PRO A 62 -11.16 -10.40 -17.72
C PRO A 62 -10.74 -11.87 -17.88
N GLY A 63 -9.54 -12.22 -17.38
CA GLY A 63 -9.02 -13.60 -17.41
C GLY A 63 -9.73 -14.58 -16.47
N ARG A 64 -10.65 -14.12 -15.62
CA ARG A 64 -11.37 -14.95 -14.64
C ARG A 64 -12.11 -16.13 -15.28
N LYS A 65 -12.60 -15.98 -16.49
CA LYS A 65 -13.32 -17.04 -17.24
C LYS A 65 -12.52 -18.34 -17.36
N ASP A 66 -11.19 -18.24 -17.40
CA ASP A 66 -10.30 -19.40 -17.53
C ASP A 66 -10.14 -20.19 -16.22
N PHE A 67 -10.66 -19.65 -15.12
CA PHE A 67 -10.59 -20.26 -13.78
C PHE A 67 -11.87 -21.01 -13.35
N GLY A 68 -12.90 -21.04 -14.20
CA GLY A 68 -14.13 -21.78 -13.93
C GLY A 68 -15.16 -21.06 -13.06
N GLY A 69 -14.97 -19.79 -12.73
CA GLY A 69 -16.01 -18.91 -12.18
C GLY A 69 -16.37 -19.09 -10.69
N THR A 70 -15.74 -20.02 -9.96
CA THR A 70 -15.94 -20.22 -8.52
C THR A 70 -15.07 -19.27 -7.68
N ASP A 71 -15.40 -19.15 -6.41
CA ASP A 71 -14.51 -18.49 -5.41
C ASP A 71 -13.19 -19.25 -5.35
N THR A 72 -12.11 -18.58 -5.71
CA THR A 72 -10.86 -19.27 -6.05
C THR A 72 -9.71 -18.89 -5.11
N GLY A 73 -9.99 -18.12 -4.07
CA GLY A 73 -8.93 -17.65 -3.16
C GLY A 73 -8.08 -16.52 -3.74
N ILE A 74 -8.50 -15.87 -4.83
CA ILE A 74 -7.95 -14.59 -5.32
C ILE A 74 -9.04 -13.55 -5.21
N ASP A 75 -8.76 -12.43 -4.55
CA ASP A 75 -9.72 -11.34 -4.37
C ASP A 75 -9.45 -10.18 -5.33
N LEU A 76 -8.17 -9.90 -5.62
CA LEU A 76 -7.76 -8.85 -6.55
C LEU A 76 -6.73 -9.39 -7.54
N VAL A 77 -6.74 -8.80 -8.73
CA VAL A 77 -5.67 -8.98 -9.73
C VAL A 77 -5.11 -7.61 -10.08
N ALA A 78 -3.80 -7.46 -10.05
CA ALA A 78 -3.13 -6.25 -10.50
C ALA A 78 -2.34 -6.51 -11.78
N LYS A 79 -2.20 -5.48 -12.61
CA LYS A 79 -1.34 -5.46 -13.79
C LYS A 79 -0.36 -4.32 -13.65
N THR A 80 0.91 -4.59 -13.89
CA THR A 80 1.97 -3.58 -13.91
C THR A 80 2.03 -2.87 -15.26
N GLU A 81 2.68 -1.71 -15.32
CA GLU A 81 2.98 -0.99 -16.56
C GLU A 81 3.80 -1.84 -17.55
N MET A 82 4.60 -2.77 -17.05
CA MET A 82 5.37 -3.73 -17.86
C MET A 82 4.53 -4.88 -18.40
N GLY A 83 3.26 -5.00 -18.00
CA GLY A 83 2.34 -6.03 -18.45
C GLY A 83 2.32 -7.30 -17.60
N ASP A 84 3.02 -7.34 -16.48
CA ASP A 84 3.00 -8.44 -15.53
C ASP A 84 1.70 -8.46 -14.70
N TYR A 85 1.27 -9.65 -14.28
CA TYR A 85 0.06 -9.83 -13.50
C TYR A 85 0.37 -10.37 -12.10
N TRP A 86 -0.25 -9.79 -11.09
CA TRP A 86 -0.14 -10.19 -9.69
C TRP A 86 -1.45 -10.76 -9.19
N ALA A 87 -1.39 -11.88 -8.47
CA ALA A 87 -2.53 -12.44 -7.75
C ALA A 87 -2.50 -11.92 -6.30
N ILE A 88 -3.62 -11.45 -5.79
CA ILE A 88 -3.70 -10.82 -4.47
C ILE A 88 -4.87 -11.42 -3.69
N GLN A 89 -4.60 -11.88 -2.48
CA GLN A 89 -5.58 -12.32 -1.49
C GLN A 89 -5.70 -11.27 -0.40
N CYS A 90 -6.93 -10.94 0.01
CA CYS A 90 -7.24 -9.96 1.05
C CYS A 90 -8.03 -10.63 2.17
N LYS A 91 -7.56 -10.56 3.40
CA LYS A 91 -8.24 -11.16 4.56
C LYS A 91 -8.40 -10.18 5.71
N CYS A 92 -9.64 -9.80 6.00
CA CYS A 92 -10.00 -8.99 7.15
C CYS A 92 -10.32 -9.89 8.36
N TYR A 93 -9.29 -10.37 9.01
CA TYR A 93 -9.40 -11.22 10.19
C TYR A 93 -9.76 -10.45 11.46
N ALA A 94 -10.27 -11.17 12.47
CA ALA A 94 -10.26 -10.68 13.84
C ALA A 94 -8.81 -10.54 14.34
N GLU A 95 -8.61 -9.73 15.39
CA GLU A 95 -7.27 -9.37 15.84
C GLU A 95 -6.43 -10.56 16.32
N ASP A 96 -7.08 -11.55 16.94
CA ASP A 96 -6.51 -12.78 17.49
C ASP A 96 -6.55 -13.97 16.53
N ALA A 97 -7.13 -13.80 15.34
CA ALA A 97 -7.26 -14.89 14.38
C ALA A 97 -5.91 -15.24 13.74
N ALA A 98 -5.70 -16.53 13.49
CA ALA A 98 -4.55 -17.03 12.76
C ALA A 98 -4.92 -17.35 11.30
N ILE A 99 -3.97 -17.09 10.39
CA ILE A 99 -4.07 -17.50 8.99
C ILE A 99 -3.88 -19.02 8.94
N ASP A 100 -4.86 -19.70 8.38
CA ASP A 100 -4.88 -21.15 8.30
C ASP A 100 -4.36 -21.68 6.96
N LYS A 101 -3.93 -22.94 6.95
CA LYS A 101 -3.42 -23.61 5.76
C LYS A 101 -4.46 -23.72 4.64
N PRO A 102 -5.74 -24.08 4.87
CA PRO A 102 -6.73 -24.18 3.80
C PRO A 102 -6.91 -22.90 2.98
N ALA A 103 -6.92 -21.74 3.64
CA ALA A 103 -7.00 -20.46 2.93
C ALA A 103 -5.77 -20.21 2.04
N VAL A 104 -4.58 -20.53 2.57
CA VAL A 104 -3.32 -20.41 1.83
C VAL A 104 -3.27 -21.38 0.64
N ASP A 105 -3.64 -22.65 0.85
CA ASP A 105 -3.65 -23.67 -0.20
C ASP A 105 -4.58 -23.28 -1.37
N SER A 106 -5.77 -22.75 -1.07
CA SER A 106 -6.71 -22.26 -2.08
C SER A 106 -6.11 -21.15 -2.93
N PHE A 107 -5.47 -20.17 -2.29
CA PHE A 107 -4.78 -19.08 -2.97
C PHE A 107 -3.63 -19.57 -3.85
N LEU A 108 -2.77 -20.45 -3.32
CA LEU A 108 -1.64 -21.02 -4.06
C LEU A 108 -2.11 -21.85 -5.26
N ALA A 109 -3.11 -22.70 -5.06
CA ALA A 109 -3.66 -23.54 -6.11
C ALA A 109 -4.19 -22.72 -7.30
N THR A 110 -4.93 -21.64 -7.01
CA THR A 110 -5.49 -20.78 -8.07
C THR A 110 -4.44 -19.89 -8.70
N SER A 111 -3.59 -19.26 -7.91
CA SER A 111 -2.55 -18.35 -8.41
C SER A 111 -1.41 -19.06 -9.16
N SER A 112 -1.36 -20.39 -9.15
CA SER A 112 -0.44 -21.20 -9.95
C SER A 112 -0.95 -21.50 -11.36
N ARG A 113 -2.24 -21.23 -11.63
CA ARG A 113 -2.85 -21.49 -12.92
C ARG A 113 -2.50 -20.41 -13.94
N THR A 114 -2.71 -20.74 -15.21
CA THR A 114 -2.57 -19.81 -16.34
C THR A 114 -3.92 -19.34 -16.83
N PHE A 115 -3.93 -18.21 -17.53
CA PHE A 115 -5.09 -17.64 -18.20
C PHE A 115 -4.68 -17.04 -19.54
N ILE A 116 -5.64 -16.74 -20.39
CA ILE A 116 -5.40 -16.07 -21.68
C ILE A 116 -5.45 -14.55 -21.47
N ASN A 117 -4.38 -13.86 -21.80
CA ASN A 117 -4.34 -12.40 -21.84
C ASN A 117 -5.24 -11.91 -22.99
N GLU A 118 -6.24 -11.09 -22.67
CA GLU A 118 -7.23 -10.63 -23.67
C GLU A 118 -6.68 -9.68 -24.73
N VAL A 119 -5.53 -9.05 -24.45
CA VAL A 119 -4.89 -8.12 -25.40
C VAL A 119 -3.92 -8.83 -26.32
N THR A 120 -3.08 -9.71 -25.78
CA THR A 120 -2.04 -10.41 -26.52
C THR A 120 -2.47 -11.78 -27.02
N PHE A 121 -3.58 -12.33 -26.51
CA PHE A 121 -4.08 -13.69 -26.73
C PHE A 121 -3.09 -14.79 -26.37
N GLN A 122 -2.09 -14.46 -25.54
CA GLN A 122 -1.07 -15.41 -25.09
C GLN A 122 -1.43 -15.99 -23.72
N THR A 123 -1.01 -17.24 -23.52
CA THR A 123 -1.08 -17.86 -22.20
C THR A 123 -0.17 -17.11 -21.23
N THR A 124 -0.75 -16.63 -20.15
CA THR A 124 -0.11 -15.78 -19.15
C THR A 124 -0.25 -16.43 -17.78
N ARG A 125 0.68 -16.14 -16.89
CA ARG A 125 0.66 -16.55 -15.48
C ARG A 125 0.85 -15.34 -14.57
N PHE A 126 0.51 -15.50 -13.30
CA PHE A 126 0.86 -14.49 -12.30
C PHE A 126 2.38 -14.55 -12.04
N SER A 127 3.03 -13.38 -12.10
CA SER A 127 4.46 -13.20 -11.83
C SER A 127 4.74 -12.89 -10.37
N ASN A 128 3.73 -12.46 -9.60
CA ASN A 128 3.84 -12.17 -8.20
C ASN A 128 2.56 -12.58 -7.45
N ARG A 129 2.71 -12.87 -6.17
CA ARG A 129 1.65 -13.22 -5.24
C ARG A 129 1.70 -12.30 -4.03
N VAL A 130 0.58 -11.72 -3.64
CA VAL A 130 0.50 -10.83 -2.48
C VAL A 130 -0.60 -11.34 -1.54
N TRP A 131 -0.27 -11.47 -0.27
CA TRP A 131 -1.22 -11.77 0.78
C TRP A 131 -1.36 -10.57 1.71
N ILE A 132 -2.52 -9.94 1.70
CA ILE A 132 -2.85 -8.79 2.54
C ILE A 132 -3.75 -9.25 3.67
N SER A 133 -3.35 -9.05 4.93
CA SER A 133 -4.17 -9.45 6.07
C SER A 133 -4.10 -8.48 7.24
N THR A 134 -5.18 -8.45 8.02
CA THR A 134 -5.28 -7.66 9.25
C THR A 134 -4.77 -8.41 10.49
N THR A 135 -4.08 -9.53 10.29
CA THR A 135 -3.35 -10.26 11.32
C THR A 135 -1.96 -10.66 10.82
N ASN A 136 -1.00 -10.73 11.73
CA ASN A 136 0.35 -11.23 11.47
C ASN A 136 0.53 -12.66 12.02
N HIS A 137 -0.54 -13.27 12.57
CA HIS A 137 -0.48 -14.61 13.13
C HIS A 137 -0.67 -15.66 12.03
N TRP A 138 0.41 -16.33 11.67
CA TRP A 138 0.40 -17.43 10.72
C TRP A 138 0.44 -18.76 11.48
N GLY A 139 -0.48 -19.66 11.16
CA GLY A 139 -0.38 -21.04 11.66
C GLY A 139 0.86 -21.73 11.09
N SER A 140 1.50 -22.63 11.83
CA SER A 140 2.74 -23.30 11.42
C SER A 140 2.63 -23.97 10.04
N ASN A 141 1.50 -24.61 9.77
CA ASN A 141 1.24 -25.25 8.47
C ASN A 141 1.01 -24.26 7.34
N ALA A 142 0.48 -23.07 7.63
CA ALA A 142 0.34 -21.98 6.65
C ALA A 142 1.71 -21.37 6.33
N GLU A 143 2.55 -21.16 7.32
CA GLU A 143 3.95 -20.76 7.16
C GLU A 143 4.72 -21.71 6.25
N GLU A 144 4.58 -23.02 6.48
CA GLU A 144 5.24 -24.04 5.68
C GLU A 144 4.73 -24.05 4.24
N ALA A 145 3.42 -23.85 4.02
CA ALA A 145 2.81 -23.87 2.70
C ALA A 145 3.32 -22.76 1.78
N ILE A 146 3.66 -21.56 2.32
CA ILE A 146 4.18 -20.45 1.51
C ILE A 146 5.70 -20.45 1.34
N ARG A 147 6.40 -21.35 2.06
CA ARG A 147 7.85 -21.46 1.97
C ARG A 147 8.27 -21.98 0.60
N ASN A 148 9.30 -21.36 0.02
CA ASN A 148 9.89 -21.77 -1.25
C ASN A 148 8.91 -21.83 -2.44
N GLN A 149 7.87 -21.00 -2.41
CA GLN A 149 6.95 -20.87 -3.55
C GLN A 149 7.59 -20.07 -4.70
N GLU A 150 7.26 -20.45 -5.94
CA GLU A 150 7.65 -19.73 -7.15
C GLU A 150 6.38 -19.41 -7.97
N PRO A 151 6.03 -18.14 -8.15
CA PRO A 151 6.63 -16.95 -7.52
C PRO A 151 6.40 -16.93 -6.00
N PRO A 152 7.25 -16.19 -5.25
CA PRO A 152 7.11 -16.09 -3.79
C PRO A 152 5.83 -15.37 -3.38
N VAL A 153 5.40 -15.58 -2.13
CA VAL A 153 4.27 -14.85 -1.55
C VAL A 153 4.78 -13.66 -0.73
N THR A 154 4.54 -12.46 -1.22
CA THR A 154 4.78 -11.22 -0.48
C THR A 154 3.67 -11.05 0.57
N ARG A 155 4.03 -10.79 1.81
CA ARG A 155 3.09 -10.56 2.91
C ARG A 155 2.95 -9.07 3.19
N VAL A 156 1.72 -8.61 3.30
CA VAL A 156 1.36 -7.26 3.73
C VAL A 156 0.53 -7.40 5.00
N GLY A 157 1.04 -6.90 6.11
CA GLY A 157 0.41 -6.99 7.42
C GLY A 157 -0.03 -5.64 7.97
N MET A 158 -0.50 -5.65 9.23
CA MET A 158 -0.99 -4.44 9.91
C MET A 158 0.04 -3.31 9.93
N ALA A 159 1.31 -3.61 10.22
CA ALA A 159 2.35 -2.58 10.28
C ALA A 159 2.57 -1.88 8.93
N ASP A 160 2.47 -2.60 7.83
CA ASP A 160 2.59 -2.05 6.47
C ASP A 160 1.44 -1.12 6.15
N LEU A 161 0.22 -1.50 6.53
CA LEU A 161 -0.99 -0.70 6.31
C LEU A 161 -1.02 0.54 7.22
N GLU A 162 -0.67 0.40 8.51
CA GLU A 162 -0.61 1.53 9.45
C GLU A 162 0.47 2.56 9.09
N SER A 163 1.59 2.12 8.51
CA SER A 163 2.69 3.00 8.10
C SER A 163 2.52 3.60 6.71
N SER A 164 1.50 3.20 5.97
CA SER A 164 1.24 3.68 4.62
C SER A 164 0.95 5.20 4.60
N PRO A 165 1.56 5.97 3.69
CA PRO A 165 1.38 7.41 3.61
C PRO A 165 0.07 7.81 2.92
N VAL A 166 -1.01 7.09 3.17
CA VAL A 166 -2.33 7.32 2.55
C VAL A 166 -3.32 7.91 3.55
N ASP A 167 -4.21 8.74 3.06
CA ASP A 167 -5.37 9.22 3.80
C ASP A 167 -6.48 8.17 3.69
N TRP A 168 -6.63 7.38 4.73
CA TRP A 168 -7.57 6.26 4.77
C TRP A 168 -9.03 6.69 4.62
N GLN A 169 -9.41 7.88 5.09
CA GLN A 169 -10.76 8.41 4.90
C GLN A 169 -11.02 8.71 3.42
N LYS A 170 -10.07 9.34 2.74
CA LYS A 170 -10.20 9.60 1.31
C LYS A 170 -10.29 8.33 0.49
N LEU A 171 -9.53 7.26 0.86
CA LEU A 171 -9.65 5.96 0.22
C LEU A 171 -11.05 5.35 0.42
N MET A 172 -11.62 5.48 1.63
CA MET A 172 -12.99 5.05 1.93
C MET A 172 -14.02 5.82 1.09
N ASP A 173 -13.78 7.09 0.85
CA ASP A 173 -14.65 7.96 0.02
C ASP A 173 -14.44 7.74 -1.50
N GLY A 174 -13.60 6.77 -1.87
CA GLY A 174 -13.35 6.37 -3.25
C GLY A 174 -12.30 7.22 -3.99
N LEU A 175 -11.59 8.10 -3.31
CA LEU A 175 -10.46 8.81 -3.88
C LEU A 175 -9.22 7.89 -3.93
N THR A 176 -8.41 8.04 -4.98
CA THR A 176 -7.19 7.25 -5.18
C THR A 176 -6.05 8.11 -5.74
N GLY A 177 -4.85 7.52 -5.78
CA GLY A 177 -3.66 8.19 -6.30
C GLY A 177 -3.23 9.39 -5.46
N ASN A 178 -2.57 10.36 -6.07
CA ASN A 178 -2.00 11.51 -5.38
C ASN A 178 -3.00 12.31 -4.52
N SER A 179 -4.29 12.29 -4.87
CA SER A 179 -5.34 12.98 -4.13
C SER A 179 -5.62 12.37 -2.74
N ALA A 180 -5.32 11.10 -2.58
CA ALA A 180 -5.51 10.34 -1.36
C ALA A 180 -4.21 10.07 -0.59
N LEU A 181 -3.09 10.68 -0.97
CA LEU A 181 -1.88 10.68 -0.16
C LEU A 181 -2.03 11.65 1.02
N VAL A 182 -1.45 11.27 2.16
CA VAL A 182 -1.27 12.22 3.27
C VAL A 182 -0.29 13.28 2.81
N GLU A 183 -0.66 14.54 2.97
CA GLU A 183 0.30 15.62 2.72
C GLU A 183 1.54 15.41 3.60
N GLY A 184 2.69 15.22 2.95
CA GLY A 184 3.97 15.08 3.66
C GLY A 184 4.18 16.26 4.61
N LYS A 185 4.85 16.02 5.74
CA LYS A 185 5.21 17.09 6.68
C LYS A 185 5.85 18.25 5.92
N LYS A 186 5.15 19.40 5.87
CA LYS A 186 5.71 20.61 5.29
C LYS A 186 6.86 21.11 6.18
N PRO A 187 8.02 21.45 5.61
CA PRO A 187 9.13 21.98 6.39
C PRO A 187 8.71 23.26 7.12
N ARG A 188 9.09 23.37 8.38
CA ARG A 188 8.86 24.58 9.18
C ARG A 188 9.78 25.72 8.68
N LYS A 189 9.45 26.97 8.96
CA LYS A 189 10.22 28.15 8.53
C LYS A 189 11.73 28.02 8.75
N HIS A 190 12.17 27.62 9.94
CA HIS A 190 13.59 27.43 10.25
C HIS A 190 14.25 26.29 9.46
N GLN A 191 13.48 25.28 9.03
CA GLN A 191 13.96 24.19 8.18
C GLN A 191 14.09 24.68 6.74
N LEU A 192 13.12 25.43 6.23
CA LEU A 192 13.20 26.08 4.90
C LEU A 192 14.41 27.02 4.81
N ASP A 193 14.66 27.82 5.88
CA ASP A 193 15.84 28.70 5.94
C ASP A 193 17.14 27.88 5.91
N ALA A 194 17.20 26.75 6.62
CA ALA A 194 18.35 25.86 6.61
C ALA A 194 18.58 25.21 5.23
N ILE A 195 17.51 24.76 4.56
CA ILE A 195 17.56 24.18 3.22
C ILE A 195 18.07 25.21 2.20
N SER A 196 17.52 26.43 2.22
CA SER A 196 17.94 27.51 1.34
C SER A 196 19.41 27.90 1.54
N LYS A 197 19.86 28.01 2.79
CA LYS A 197 21.26 28.30 3.10
C LYS A 197 22.20 27.18 2.67
N ALA A 198 21.79 25.92 2.84
CA ALA A 198 22.57 24.78 2.37
C ALA A 198 22.71 24.78 0.85
N TYR A 199 21.62 25.05 0.12
CA TYR A 199 21.66 25.19 -1.33
C TYR A 199 22.65 26.28 -1.78
N THR A 200 22.56 27.47 -1.20
CA THR A 200 23.47 28.56 -1.51
C THR A 200 24.91 28.17 -1.23
N HIS A 201 25.18 27.60 -0.05
CA HIS A 201 26.51 27.21 0.38
C HIS A 201 27.17 26.15 -0.54
N TYR A 202 26.44 25.13 -0.95
CA TYR A 202 27.00 24.04 -1.77
C TYR A 202 26.95 24.31 -3.26
N ILE A 203 25.87 24.92 -3.75
CA ILE A 203 25.65 25.06 -5.18
C ILE A 203 26.10 26.43 -5.70
N VAL A 204 25.78 27.51 -4.98
CA VAL A 204 26.10 28.87 -5.43
C VAL A 204 27.54 29.24 -5.09
N ASP A 205 27.96 28.98 -3.83
CA ASP A 205 29.30 29.31 -3.32
C ASP A 205 30.34 28.23 -3.62
N GLY A 206 29.92 27.04 -4.08
CA GLY A 206 30.81 25.96 -4.50
C GLY A 206 31.58 25.27 -3.37
N ASN A 207 31.08 25.29 -2.13
CA ASN A 207 31.78 24.69 -1.00
C ASN A 207 31.55 23.16 -0.95
N ASP A 208 32.61 22.39 -0.65
CA ASP A 208 32.55 20.93 -0.54
C ASP A 208 32.11 20.42 0.82
N ARG A 209 32.16 21.26 1.85
CA ARG A 209 31.87 20.89 3.25
C ARG A 209 31.07 21.97 3.97
N GLY A 210 30.19 21.56 4.87
CA GLY A 210 29.40 22.47 5.68
C GLY A 210 28.99 21.84 7.01
N LYS A 211 28.48 22.69 7.94
CA LYS A 211 27.90 22.25 9.20
C LYS A 211 26.48 22.75 9.30
N LEU A 212 25.54 21.82 9.56
CA LEU A 212 24.17 22.13 9.90
C LEU A 212 24.01 22.13 11.44
N ILE A 213 23.88 23.31 12.04
CA ILE A 213 23.71 23.47 13.49
C ILE A 213 22.23 23.78 13.77
N MET A 214 21.56 22.85 14.41
CA MET A 214 20.15 22.99 14.80
C MET A 214 19.95 22.48 16.22
N ALA A 215 19.04 23.09 17.00
CA ALA A 215 18.71 22.67 18.35
C ALA A 215 18.14 21.24 18.40
N CYS A 216 18.20 20.58 19.56
CA CYS A 216 17.57 19.27 19.73
C CYS A 216 16.05 19.38 19.55
N GLY A 217 15.44 18.35 18.96
CA GLY A 217 13.99 18.31 18.70
C GLY A 217 13.48 19.17 17.54
N THR A 218 14.34 19.91 16.82
CA THR A 218 13.93 20.76 15.69
C THR A 218 13.81 20.01 14.35
N GLY A 219 14.01 18.68 14.35
CA GLY A 219 13.87 17.85 13.15
C GLY A 219 15.12 17.84 12.26
N LYS A 220 16.32 17.77 12.85
CA LYS A 220 17.60 17.73 12.12
C LYS A 220 17.61 16.66 11.00
N THR A 221 17.23 15.43 11.32
CA THR A 221 17.22 14.31 10.38
C THR A 221 16.32 14.61 9.17
N TYR A 222 15.12 15.11 9.42
CA TYR A 222 14.19 15.49 8.34
C TYR A 222 14.74 16.63 7.49
N THR A 223 15.35 17.67 8.12
CA THR A 223 15.97 18.77 7.40
C THR A 223 17.15 18.31 6.54
N SER A 224 18.01 17.41 7.09
CA SER A 224 19.13 16.86 6.33
C SER A 224 18.68 16.05 5.13
N LEU A 225 17.60 15.26 5.25
CA LEU A 225 17.01 14.53 4.14
C LEU A 225 16.52 15.47 3.03
N LEU A 226 15.78 16.53 3.41
CA LEU A 226 15.30 17.52 2.44
C LEU A 226 16.43 18.30 1.76
N ILE A 227 17.53 18.60 2.48
CA ILE A 227 18.73 19.19 1.89
C ILE A 227 19.33 18.23 0.86
N ALA A 228 19.50 16.96 1.22
CA ALA A 228 20.03 15.96 0.30
C ALA A 228 19.19 15.81 -0.95
N GLU A 229 17.87 15.73 -0.79
CA GLU A 229 16.91 15.67 -1.90
C GLU A 229 17.03 16.89 -2.83
N GLN A 230 17.12 18.10 -2.27
CA GLN A 230 17.26 19.32 -3.06
C GLN A 230 18.60 19.44 -3.79
N LEU A 231 19.69 18.94 -3.18
CA LEU A 231 21.03 19.00 -3.79
C LEU A 231 21.24 17.92 -4.86
N LEU A 232 20.67 16.75 -4.68
CA LEU A 232 20.85 15.59 -5.56
C LEU A 232 19.77 15.48 -6.65
N GLY A 233 18.67 16.20 -6.49
CA GLY A 233 17.48 16.03 -7.32
C GLY A 233 16.91 14.61 -7.21
N ASN A 234 16.17 14.16 -8.22
CA ASN A 234 15.62 12.82 -8.29
C ASN A 234 16.66 11.70 -8.59
N LYS A 235 17.93 11.98 -8.49
CA LYS A 235 19.00 10.99 -8.58
C LYS A 235 19.14 10.36 -7.20
N GLY A 236 18.42 9.27 -7.00
CA GLY A 236 18.22 8.64 -5.71
C GLY A 236 19.46 8.48 -4.86
N LEU A 237 19.31 8.73 -3.57
CA LEU A 237 20.19 8.22 -2.54
C LEU A 237 20.04 6.69 -2.54
N VAL A 238 21.10 6.00 -2.94
CA VAL A 238 21.24 4.55 -2.74
C VAL A 238 21.67 4.30 -1.31
#